data_0df319651efcb355bfe1f6a1b45ca119
#
_entry.id   0df319651efcb355bfe1f6a1b45ca119
#
_cell.length_a   1.000
_cell.length_b   1.000
_cell.length_c   1.000
_cell.angle_alpha   90.00
_cell.angle_beta   90.00
_cell.angle_gamma   90.00
#
_symmetry.space_group_name_H-M   'P 1'
#
loop_
_entity.id
_entity.type
_entity.pdbx_description
1 polymer ?
#
loop_
_entity_poly.entity_id
_entity_poly.type
_entity_poly.pdbx_seq_one_letter_code
_entity_poly.pdbx_strand_id
1 'polypeptide(L)'
;MSGRPRGGLVAVLSLAVALASALIPATSYAAPAAAKAPRTVVLDGKRLQDAKRRLDQGDAQLRDTVRKLTAVADGWLTQGPWSVVDKPKPAPGGDPHDYLSQAPYWWPSQPKTADNPWGCPYVQKDGQRNPEVDSGTDRPDLGKVFNSVTSLSLAWYYTGRKQYAEHASAILRTWFLDPATRMNPNLNHGQFIPCRYDGRAIGIIDFSQQYSSVLDAVAILDTGAPGWKAGDHASMLDWNKKFLDWEVNSAFGKEESEAQNNHGTFQDLQIASLALATGNKDLARRTVLGAEKRRIDPQIAADGSQPQELARTRSWHYSTFDLVAHTRLAAIGRQVGVDLWAYQGPHGQSLFGAVRYLLPAATGAAAWTHPELEFYRYAASDVVHAAADAGDTDAKAAVPRLQAPPGGDLWALRPAAEQLDSIAG
;
A
#
# COMPACT_ATOMS: atom_id res chain seq x y z
N MET A 1 105.00 53.18 -8.03
CA MET A 1 105.11 52.35 -6.81
C MET A 1 103.76 51.77 -6.57
N SER A 2 103.55 50.70 -7.06
CA SER A 2 103.35 49.31 -6.55
C SER A 2 102.26 49.20 -5.44
N GLY A 3 101.30 48.42 -5.70
CA GLY A 3 100.39 47.88 -4.73
C GLY A 3 99.16 47.22 -5.31
N ARG A 4 99.26 45.94 -5.64
CA ARG A 4 98.08 45.07 -6.00
C ARG A 4 97.33 44.71 -4.73
N PRO A 5 96.04 44.61 -4.74
CA PRO A 5 95.31 43.79 -3.76
C PRO A 5 94.82 42.46 -4.38
N ARG A 6 94.83 41.46 -3.55
CA ARG A 6 94.45 40.08 -3.74
C ARG A 6 92.89 39.91 -3.88
N GLY A 7 92.50 39.06 -4.81
CA GLY A 7 91.12 38.63 -4.95
C GLY A 7 90.70 37.66 -3.86
N GLY A 8 89.49 37.87 -3.37
CA GLY A 8 88.77 36.96 -2.48
C GLY A 8 87.65 36.28 -3.27
N LEU A 9 87.73 34.95 -3.38
CA LEU A 9 86.75 34.06 -3.98
C LEU A 9 85.54 33.91 -3.01
N VAL A 10 84.41 34.38 -3.39
CA VAL A 10 83.13 34.11 -2.65
C VAL A 10 82.46 32.87 -3.28
N ALA A 11 82.46 31.79 -2.52
CA ALA A 11 81.73 30.58 -2.88
C ALA A 11 80.25 30.76 -2.57
N VAL A 12 79.41 30.77 -3.59
CA VAL A 12 77.94 30.74 -3.44
C VAL A 12 77.49 29.29 -3.26
N LEU A 13 77.05 28.95 -2.06
CA LEU A 13 76.45 27.69 -1.75
C LEU A 13 74.96 27.73 -2.24
N SER A 14 74.60 27.00 -3.33
CA SER A 14 73.25 26.85 -3.75
C SER A 14 72.58 25.73 -2.97
N LEU A 15 71.65 26.06 -2.08
CA LEU A 15 70.80 25.12 -1.35
C LEU A 15 69.64 24.66 -2.25
N ALA A 16 69.73 23.46 -2.80
CA ALA A 16 68.63 22.84 -3.50
C ALA A 16 67.63 22.27 -2.48
N VAL A 17 66.49 22.92 -2.35
CA VAL A 17 65.31 22.37 -1.59
C VAL A 17 64.58 21.39 -2.47
N ALA A 18 64.70 20.09 -2.23
CA ALA A 18 63.91 19.04 -2.85
C ALA A 18 62.52 19.02 -2.19
N LEU A 19 61.48 19.51 -2.89
CA LEU A 19 60.09 19.29 -2.50
C LEU A 19 59.74 17.82 -2.76
N ALA A 20 59.69 17.01 -1.73
CA ALA A 20 59.09 15.70 -1.75
C ALA A 20 57.56 15.86 -1.78
N SER A 21 56.95 15.77 -2.97
CA SER A 21 55.51 15.69 -3.12
C SER A 21 55.04 14.32 -2.60
N ALA A 22 54.53 14.28 -1.38
CA ALA A 22 53.85 13.12 -0.81
C ALA A 22 52.56 12.89 -1.63
N LEU A 23 52.55 11.89 -2.51
CA LEU A 23 51.37 11.34 -3.12
C LEU A 23 50.50 10.71 -2.01
N ILE A 24 49.51 11.46 -1.53
CA ILE A 24 48.45 10.91 -0.70
C ILE A 24 47.61 10.00 -1.64
N PRO A 25 47.51 8.68 -1.37
CA PRO A 25 46.64 7.84 -2.16
C PRO A 25 45.21 8.36 -2.00
N ALA A 26 44.59 8.80 -3.09
CA ALA A 26 43.19 9.10 -3.12
C ALA A 26 42.45 7.78 -2.79
N THR A 27 41.95 7.67 -1.57
CA THR A 27 40.98 6.63 -1.21
C THR A 27 39.78 6.84 -2.11
N SER A 28 39.69 6.00 -3.13
CA SER A 28 38.46 5.89 -3.95
C SER A 28 37.36 5.48 -3.00
N TYR A 29 36.55 6.43 -2.51
CA TYR A 29 35.27 6.10 -1.95
C TYR A 29 34.47 5.44 -3.07
N ALA A 30 34.32 4.12 -3.00
CA ALA A 30 33.42 3.41 -3.87
C ALA A 30 32.05 4.09 -3.73
N ALA A 31 31.49 4.59 -4.83
CA ALA A 31 30.16 5.14 -4.84
C ALA A 31 29.20 4.09 -4.20
N PRO A 32 28.29 4.50 -3.31
CA PRO A 32 27.36 3.54 -2.72
C PRO A 32 26.69 2.75 -3.83
N ALA A 33 26.66 1.42 -3.68
CA ALA A 33 26.03 0.56 -4.66
C ALA A 33 24.62 1.06 -4.92
N ALA A 34 24.25 1.25 -6.21
CA ALA A 34 22.94 1.74 -6.57
C ALA A 34 21.85 0.84 -5.92
N ALA A 35 20.88 1.45 -5.25
CA ALA A 35 19.77 0.72 -4.64
C ALA A 35 19.11 -0.18 -5.69
N LYS A 36 18.84 -1.44 -5.33
CA LYS A 36 18.15 -2.38 -6.25
C LYS A 36 16.69 -1.94 -6.42
N ALA A 37 16.17 -2.04 -7.64
CA ALA A 37 14.74 -1.90 -7.87
C ALA A 37 14.01 -3.07 -7.18
N PRO A 38 13.07 -2.83 -6.25
CA PRO A 38 12.29 -3.89 -5.61
C PRO A 38 11.35 -4.55 -6.63
N ARG A 39 11.09 -5.85 -6.45
CA ARG A 39 10.16 -6.60 -7.30
C ARG A 39 8.74 -6.53 -6.73
N THR A 40 8.20 -5.34 -6.69
CA THR A 40 6.88 -5.01 -6.17
C THR A 40 5.75 -5.56 -7.05
N VAL A 41 4.54 -5.70 -6.48
CA VAL A 41 3.36 -6.19 -7.22
C VAL A 41 2.52 -5.05 -7.79
N VAL A 42 2.34 -3.98 -7.06
CA VAL A 42 1.55 -2.80 -7.47
C VAL A 42 2.46 -1.58 -7.69
N LEU A 43 3.34 -1.26 -6.75
CA LEU A 43 4.31 -0.19 -6.91
C LEU A 43 5.26 -0.48 -8.08
N ASP A 44 5.65 0.56 -8.81
CA ASP A 44 6.68 0.43 -9.84
C ASP A 44 8.07 0.53 -9.20
N GLY A 45 8.75 -0.62 -9.05
CA GLY A 45 10.07 -0.69 -8.43
C GLY A 45 11.15 0.14 -9.14
N LYS A 46 11.03 0.38 -10.46
CA LYS A 46 11.93 1.26 -11.20
C LYS A 46 11.70 2.73 -10.82
N ARG A 47 10.42 3.14 -10.69
CA ARG A 47 10.10 4.50 -10.22
C ARG A 47 10.61 4.72 -8.79
N LEU A 48 10.48 3.73 -7.90
CA LEU A 48 11.05 3.81 -6.55
C LEU A 48 12.58 3.98 -6.60
N GLN A 49 13.26 3.21 -7.45
CA GLN A 49 14.69 3.31 -7.65
C GLN A 49 15.11 4.68 -8.21
N ASP A 50 14.36 5.21 -9.18
CA ASP A 50 14.61 6.53 -9.76
C ASP A 50 14.38 7.65 -8.74
N ALA A 51 13.30 7.58 -7.94
CA ALA A 51 13.03 8.54 -6.88
C ALA A 51 14.16 8.54 -5.84
N LYS A 52 14.63 7.34 -5.43
CA LYS A 52 15.77 7.23 -4.52
C LYS A 52 17.03 7.83 -5.12
N ARG A 53 17.37 7.56 -6.37
CA ARG A 53 18.53 8.15 -7.06
C ARG A 53 18.45 9.68 -7.09
N ARG A 54 17.28 10.25 -7.44
CA ARG A 54 17.07 11.71 -7.44
C ARG A 54 17.22 12.30 -6.04
N LEU A 55 16.71 11.60 -5.03
CA LEU A 55 16.86 11.98 -3.62
C LEU A 55 18.34 12.06 -3.21
N ASP A 56 19.12 11.03 -3.57
CA ASP A 56 20.56 10.95 -3.32
C ASP A 56 21.34 12.07 -4.06
N GLN A 57 20.83 12.53 -5.20
CA GLN A 57 21.35 13.68 -5.98
C GLN A 57 20.88 15.04 -5.44
N GLY A 58 20.06 15.06 -4.40
CA GLY A 58 19.70 16.28 -3.71
C GLY A 58 18.38 16.95 -4.15
N ASP A 59 17.48 16.21 -4.80
CA ASP A 59 16.15 16.71 -5.19
C ASP A 59 15.37 17.25 -3.97
N ALA A 60 15.12 18.56 -3.97
CA ALA A 60 14.52 19.26 -2.84
C ALA A 60 13.06 18.88 -2.59
N GLN A 61 12.31 18.65 -3.67
CA GLN A 61 10.89 18.27 -3.58
C GLN A 61 10.75 16.85 -3.00
N LEU A 62 11.59 15.91 -3.45
CA LEU A 62 11.60 14.55 -2.90
C LEU A 62 12.04 14.54 -1.43
N ARG A 63 13.01 15.36 -1.03
CA ARG A 63 13.40 15.50 0.38
C ARG A 63 12.25 15.97 1.25
N ASP A 64 11.42 16.90 0.76
CA ASP A 64 10.23 17.36 1.46
C ASP A 64 9.21 16.23 1.64
N THR A 65 8.96 15.48 0.58
CA THR A 65 8.05 14.32 0.61
C THR A 65 8.57 13.21 1.53
N VAL A 66 9.89 12.95 1.55
CA VAL A 66 10.51 11.99 2.48
C VAL A 66 10.33 12.42 3.94
N ARG A 67 10.40 13.74 4.24
CA ARG A 67 10.14 14.22 5.62
C ARG A 67 8.71 13.88 6.07
N LYS A 68 7.72 14.03 5.18
CA LYS A 68 6.33 13.64 5.47
C LYS A 68 6.20 12.14 5.73
N LEU A 69 6.79 11.33 4.87
CA LEU A 69 6.82 9.87 5.03
C LEU A 69 7.49 9.44 6.35
N THR A 70 8.66 10.03 6.66
CA THR A 70 9.38 9.68 7.90
C THR A 70 8.65 10.15 9.16
N ALA A 71 7.91 11.25 9.12
CA ALA A 71 7.08 11.66 10.24
C ALA A 71 6.01 10.61 10.59
N VAL A 72 5.39 10.00 9.56
CA VAL A 72 4.46 8.87 9.76
C VAL A 72 5.20 7.64 10.29
N ALA A 73 6.33 7.29 9.68
CA ALA A 73 7.11 6.11 10.07
C ALA A 73 7.68 6.20 11.49
N ASP A 74 8.13 7.39 11.92
CA ASP A 74 8.62 7.62 13.28
C ASP A 74 7.54 7.35 14.34
N GLY A 75 6.28 7.67 14.04
CA GLY A 75 5.14 7.35 14.92
C GLY A 75 4.90 5.85 15.12
N TRP A 76 5.31 5.03 14.17
CA TRP A 76 5.17 3.57 14.26
C TRP A 76 6.30 2.89 15.06
N LEU A 77 7.46 3.51 15.22
CA LEU A 77 8.62 2.90 15.88
C LEU A 77 8.38 2.49 17.35
N THR A 78 7.40 3.07 18.00
CA THR A 78 7.05 2.80 19.39
C THR A 78 5.76 2.01 19.56
N GLN A 79 5.19 1.49 18.46
CA GLN A 79 3.93 0.76 18.45
C GLN A 79 4.12 -0.67 17.90
N GLY A 80 3.38 -1.64 18.45
CA GLY A 80 3.50 -3.05 18.05
C GLY A 80 4.76 -3.74 18.60
N PRO A 81 5.10 -4.91 18.09
CA PRO A 81 4.30 -5.69 17.13
C PRO A 81 2.99 -6.18 17.72
N TRP A 82 2.00 -6.42 16.86
CA TRP A 82 0.67 -6.95 17.22
C TRP A 82 0.50 -8.39 16.75
N SER A 83 -0.40 -9.13 17.38
CA SER A 83 -0.69 -10.51 17.04
C SER A 83 -2.19 -10.81 17.07
N VAL A 84 -2.63 -11.72 16.21
CA VAL A 84 -4.01 -12.25 16.25
C VAL A 84 -4.32 -13.00 17.55
N VAL A 85 -3.31 -13.50 18.29
CA VAL A 85 -3.52 -14.17 19.57
C VAL A 85 -3.70 -13.20 20.75
N ASP A 86 -3.55 -11.90 20.52
CA ASP A 86 -3.75 -10.86 21.55
C ASP A 86 -5.23 -10.55 21.80
N LYS A 87 -6.14 -10.96 20.89
CA LYS A 87 -7.58 -10.77 21.10
C LYS A 87 -8.09 -11.53 22.32
N PRO A 88 -9.04 -10.96 23.07
CA PRO A 88 -9.47 -11.54 24.36
C PRO A 88 -10.16 -12.91 24.21
N LYS A 89 -10.76 -13.20 23.05
CA LYS A 89 -11.44 -14.47 22.75
C LYS A 89 -11.33 -14.80 21.27
N PRO A 90 -11.06 -16.05 20.90
CA PRO A 90 -11.18 -16.50 19.51
C PRO A 90 -12.64 -16.47 19.05
N ALA A 91 -12.86 -16.63 17.74
CA ALA A 91 -14.18 -16.89 17.21
C ALA A 91 -14.76 -18.19 17.82
N PRO A 92 -16.09 -18.28 18.03
CA PRO A 92 -16.71 -19.50 18.50
C PRO A 92 -16.35 -20.70 17.59
N GLY A 93 -15.71 -21.73 18.16
CA GLY A 93 -15.24 -22.91 17.42
C GLY A 93 -13.98 -22.66 16.57
N GLY A 94 -13.39 -21.45 16.59
CA GLY A 94 -12.17 -21.09 15.89
C GLY A 94 -10.90 -21.33 16.69
N ASP A 95 -9.78 -21.31 16.00
CA ASP A 95 -8.43 -21.33 16.57
C ASP A 95 -8.04 -19.92 17.06
N PRO A 96 -7.28 -19.75 18.17
CA PRO A 96 -6.74 -18.44 18.56
C PRO A 96 -5.96 -17.71 17.47
N HIS A 97 -5.35 -18.46 16.55
CA HIS A 97 -4.62 -17.93 15.40
C HIS A 97 -5.51 -17.52 14.22
N ASP A 98 -6.82 -17.79 14.27
CA ASP A 98 -7.72 -17.32 13.20
C ASP A 98 -8.03 -15.85 13.35
N TYR A 99 -8.03 -15.14 12.22
CA TYR A 99 -8.44 -13.74 12.14
C TYR A 99 -9.92 -13.60 12.46
N LEU A 100 -10.26 -12.63 13.29
CA LEU A 100 -11.63 -12.32 13.71
C LEU A 100 -11.95 -10.84 13.48
N SER A 101 -13.02 -10.57 12.75
CA SER A 101 -13.58 -9.20 12.67
C SER A 101 -15.09 -9.22 12.66
N GLN A 102 -15.70 -8.13 13.12
CA GLN A 102 -17.15 -7.95 13.13
C GLN A 102 -17.59 -7.07 11.94
N ALA A 103 -18.78 -7.36 11.41
CA ALA A 103 -19.40 -6.61 10.32
C ALA A 103 -19.63 -5.14 10.70
N PRO A 104 -19.00 -4.16 10.02
CA PRO A 104 -18.92 -2.78 10.49
C PRO A 104 -20.25 -2.02 10.48
N TYR A 105 -21.19 -2.43 9.62
CA TYR A 105 -22.47 -1.75 9.45
C TYR A 105 -23.65 -2.47 10.09
N TRP A 106 -23.37 -3.42 11.01
CA TRP A 106 -24.40 -4.15 11.72
C TRP A 106 -24.47 -3.68 13.19
N TRP A 107 -25.69 -3.38 13.64
CA TRP A 107 -25.96 -2.77 14.93
C TRP A 107 -26.94 -3.61 15.73
N PRO A 108 -26.78 -3.69 17.07
CA PRO A 108 -27.78 -4.33 17.91
C PRO A 108 -29.12 -3.59 17.79
N SER A 109 -30.23 -4.32 17.68
CA SER A 109 -31.58 -3.75 17.62
C SER A 109 -32.29 -3.73 18.95
N GLN A 110 -31.74 -4.42 19.96
CA GLN A 110 -32.28 -4.51 21.31
C GLN A 110 -31.24 -4.05 22.34
N PRO A 111 -31.66 -3.63 23.54
CA PRO A 111 -30.76 -3.39 24.65
C PRO A 111 -29.96 -4.64 25.02
N LYS A 112 -28.71 -4.47 25.39
CA LYS A 112 -27.87 -5.57 25.93
C LYS A 112 -28.30 -5.84 27.37
N THR A 113 -28.64 -7.12 27.66
CA THR A 113 -29.06 -7.60 28.98
C THR A 113 -28.28 -8.89 29.29
N ALA A 114 -28.43 -9.42 30.53
CA ALA A 114 -27.82 -10.68 30.89
C ALA A 114 -28.28 -11.85 29.97
N ASP A 115 -29.57 -11.84 29.60
CA ASP A 115 -30.16 -12.85 28.73
C ASP A 115 -29.93 -12.59 27.23
N ASN A 116 -29.54 -11.36 26.86
CA ASN A 116 -29.24 -10.94 25.49
C ASN A 116 -27.97 -10.07 25.46
N PRO A 117 -26.79 -10.65 25.73
CA PRO A 117 -25.56 -9.89 25.92
C PRO A 117 -25.07 -9.16 24.66
N TRP A 118 -25.53 -9.57 23.49
CA TRP A 118 -25.23 -8.93 22.22
C TRP A 118 -26.27 -7.89 21.80
N GLY A 119 -27.48 -7.87 22.40
CA GLY A 119 -28.59 -7.02 21.93
C GLY A 119 -29.19 -7.50 20.61
N CYS A 120 -29.25 -8.82 20.44
CA CYS A 120 -29.79 -9.48 19.25
C CYS A 120 -31.28 -9.18 19.01
N PRO A 121 -31.74 -9.20 17.75
CA PRO A 121 -30.99 -9.39 16.51
C PRO A 121 -30.20 -8.15 16.11
N TYR A 122 -29.22 -8.32 15.20
CA TYR A 122 -28.52 -7.20 14.56
C TYR A 122 -29.23 -6.77 13.28
N VAL A 123 -29.22 -5.45 13.02
CA VAL A 123 -29.80 -4.82 11.81
C VAL A 123 -28.72 -4.05 11.07
N GLN A 124 -28.80 -4.05 9.74
CA GLN A 124 -27.84 -3.33 8.90
C GLN A 124 -28.18 -1.83 8.81
N LYS A 125 -27.16 -0.98 8.92
CA LYS A 125 -27.24 0.46 8.66
C LYS A 125 -26.09 0.84 7.72
N ASP A 126 -26.37 0.90 6.42
CA ASP A 126 -25.34 1.13 5.41
C ASP A 126 -24.53 2.40 5.66
N GLY A 127 -23.21 2.30 5.55
CA GLY A 127 -22.25 3.39 5.75
C GLY A 127 -22.06 3.87 7.19
N GLN A 128 -22.87 3.38 8.15
CA GLN A 128 -22.78 3.77 9.56
C GLN A 128 -21.97 2.73 10.35
N ARG A 129 -20.71 3.05 10.62
CA ARG A 129 -19.81 2.14 11.35
C ARG A 129 -20.27 1.99 12.81
N ASN A 130 -20.43 0.75 13.23
CA ASN A 130 -20.67 0.43 14.64
C ASN A 130 -19.33 0.42 15.41
N PRO A 131 -19.11 1.26 16.43
CA PRO A 131 -17.85 1.30 17.16
C PRO A 131 -17.52 0.00 17.92
N GLU A 132 -18.49 -0.89 18.15
CA GLU A 132 -18.23 -2.19 18.78
C GLU A 132 -17.27 -3.09 17.97
N VAL A 133 -17.17 -2.88 16.63
CA VAL A 133 -16.31 -3.68 15.75
C VAL A 133 -14.82 -3.52 16.06
N ASP A 134 -14.46 -2.44 16.76
CA ASP A 134 -13.08 -2.15 17.14
C ASP A 134 -12.72 -2.72 18.53
N SER A 135 -13.69 -3.36 19.20
CA SER A 135 -13.51 -3.94 20.53
C SER A 135 -13.48 -5.47 20.48
N GLY A 136 -12.37 -6.06 20.91
CA GLY A 136 -12.25 -7.53 21.02
C GLY A 136 -12.13 -8.26 19.70
N THR A 137 -11.74 -7.59 18.63
CA THR A 137 -11.47 -8.16 17.29
C THR A 137 -10.06 -7.78 16.83
N ASP A 138 -9.58 -8.47 15.79
CA ASP A 138 -8.26 -8.24 15.20
C ASP A 138 -8.24 -7.06 14.21
N ARG A 139 -9.40 -6.54 13.83
CA ARG A 139 -9.52 -5.54 12.77
C ARG A 139 -8.68 -4.27 13.01
N PRO A 140 -8.68 -3.67 14.20
CA PRO A 140 -7.86 -2.48 14.47
C PRO A 140 -6.37 -2.76 14.33
N ASP A 141 -5.91 -3.91 14.83
CA ASP A 141 -4.50 -4.27 14.79
C ASP A 141 -4.04 -4.67 13.38
N LEU A 142 -4.91 -5.29 12.58
CA LEU A 142 -4.65 -5.54 11.16
C LEU A 142 -4.34 -4.24 10.41
N GLY A 143 -5.15 -3.19 10.61
CA GLY A 143 -4.91 -1.88 10.01
C GLY A 143 -3.56 -1.28 10.42
N LYS A 144 -3.21 -1.39 11.71
CA LYS A 144 -1.91 -0.93 12.21
C LYS A 144 -0.74 -1.72 11.59
N VAL A 145 -0.86 -3.05 11.49
CA VAL A 145 0.14 -3.92 10.84
C VAL A 145 0.38 -3.47 9.41
N PHE A 146 -0.68 -3.31 8.61
CA PHE A 146 -0.55 -2.96 7.19
C PHE A 146 0.05 -1.56 6.99
N ASN A 147 -0.46 -0.56 7.71
CA ASN A 147 0.01 0.82 7.61
C ASN A 147 1.45 0.97 8.10
N SER A 148 1.81 0.36 9.23
CA SER A 148 3.16 0.45 9.78
C SER A 148 4.19 -0.23 8.89
N VAL A 149 3.93 -1.47 8.44
CA VAL A 149 4.86 -2.21 7.59
C VAL A 149 5.10 -1.47 6.28
N THR A 150 4.06 -0.93 5.65
CA THR A 150 4.19 -0.17 4.41
C THR A 150 4.99 1.12 4.61
N SER A 151 4.64 1.91 5.62
CA SER A 151 5.33 3.19 5.89
C SER A 151 6.78 3.00 6.31
N LEU A 152 7.05 2.03 7.18
CA LEU A 152 8.40 1.71 7.67
C LEU A 152 9.30 1.18 6.55
N SER A 153 8.80 0.28 5.71
CA SER A 153 9.58 -0.29 4.60
C SER A 153 9.96 0.79 3.57
N LEU A 154 9.03 1.67 3.20
CA LEU A 154 9.30 2.79 2.32
C LEU A 154 10.27 3.79 2.96
N ALA A 155 10.10 4.11 4.25
CA ALA A 155 10.99 5.02 4.96
C ALA A 155 12.42 4.46 5.02
N TRP A 156 12.57 3.15 5.28
CA TRP A 156 13.89 2.51 5.19
C TRP A 156 14.47 2.59 3.79
N TYR A 157 13.70 2.28 2.76
CA TYR A 157 14.18 2.27 1.39
C TYR A 157 14.76 3.61 0.97
N TYR A 158 14.10 4.71 1.33
CA TYR A 158 14.54 6.05 0.96
C TYR A 158 15.64 6.62 1.87
N THR A 159 15.66 6.27 3.16
CA THR A 159 16.58 6.89 4.13
C THR A 159 17.74 6.00 4.54
N GLY A 160 17.65 4.68 4.36
CA GLY A 160 18.62 3.71 4.87
C GLY A 160 18.63 3.56 6.39
N ARG A 161 17.72 4.21 7.14
CA ARG A 161 17.67 4.11 8.61
C ARG A 161 17.22 2.71 9.01
N LYS A 162 18.15 1.93 9.57
CA LYS A 162 17.98 0.50 9.87
C LYS A 162 16.78 0.21 10.80
N GLN A 163 16.51 1.09 11.75
CA GLN A 163 15.43 0.94 12.72
C GLN A 163 14.05 0.73 12.08
N TYR A 164 13.78 1.37 10.93
CA TYR A 164 12.54 1.18 10.19
C TYR A 164 12.41 -0.25 9.65
N ALA A 165 13.45 -0.77 9.01
CA ALA A 165 13.45 -2.12 8.47
C ALA A 165 13.40 -3.19 9.56
N GLU A 166 14.16 -3.01 10.65
CA GLU A 166 14.18 -3.92 11.79
C GLU A 166 12.78 -4.02 12.43
N HIS A 167 12.10 -2.88 12.60
CA HIS A 167 10.76 -2.85 13.19
C HIS A 167 9.70 -3.42 12.25
N ALA A 168 9.70 -3.06 10.96
CA ALA A 168 8.82 -3.68 9.96
C ALA A 168 8.97 -5.20 9.92
N SER A 169 10.22 -5.69 9.97
CA SER A 169 10.52 -7.12 10.01
C SER A 169 9.98 -7.80 11.27
N ALA A 170 10.06 -7.14 12.42
CA ALA A 170 9.51 -7.66 13.69
C ALA A 170 7.98 -7.78 13.61
N ILE A 171 7.29 -6.76 13.09
CA ILE A 171 5.84 -6.76 12.90
C ILE A 171 5.41 -7.89 11.96
N LEU A 172 6.08 -8.04 10.81
CA LEU A 172 5.78 -9.12 9.84
C LEU A 172 5.98 -10.50 10.46
N ARG A 173 7.06 -10.71 11.23
CA ARG A 173 7.29 -11.99 11.91
C ARG A 173 6.18 -12.31 12.90
N THR A 174 5.83 -11.35 13.73
CA THR A 174 4.80 -11.56 14.76
C THR A 174 3.45 -11.89 14.13
N TRP A 175 3.03 -11.15 13.10
CA TRP A 175 1.72 -11.34 12.49
C TRP A 175 1.64 -12.56 11.57
N PHE A 176 2.71 -12.89 10.81
CA PHE A 176 2.63 -13.89 9.73
C PHE A 176 3.52 -15.12 9.92
N LEU A 177 4.61 -15.04 10.68
CA LEU A 177 5.67 -16.05 10.60
C LEU A 177 5.91 -16.86 11.88
N ASP A 178 5.89 -16.21 13.05
CA ASP A 178 6.18 -16.87 14.32
C ASP A 178 5.06 -17.86 14.68
N PRO A 179 5.36 -19.15 14.85
CA PRO A 179 4.35 -20.14 15.19
C PRO A 179 3.55 -19.86 16.45
N ALA A 180 4.09 -19.08 17.39
CA ALA A 180 3.39 -18.74 18.64
C ALA A 180 2.37 -17.62 18.48
N THR A 181 2.49 -16.78 17.42
CA THR A 181 1.73 -15.53 17.30
C THR A 181 1.09 -15.31 15.93
N ARG A 182 1.52 -16.07 14.91
CA ARG A 182 1.13 -15.85 13.52
C ARG A 182 -0.34 -16.13 13.26
N MET A 183 -0.91 -15.38 12.36
CA MET A 183 -2.23 -15.60 11.80
C MET A 183 -2.25 -16.86 10.92
N ASN A 184 -3.32 -17.67 11.03
CA ASN A 184 -3.64 -18.69 10.04
C ASN A 184 -4.00 -18.05 8.70
N PRO A 185 -3.59 -18.65 7.55
CA PRO A 185 -3.83 -18.07 6.24
C PRO A 185 -5.26 -18.31 5.75
N ASN A 186 -6.24 -17.76 6.46
CA ASN A 186 -7.65 -17.81 6.12
C ASN A 186 -8.41 -16.63 6.76
N LEU A 187 -9.62 -16.36 6.27
CA LEU A 187 -10.55 -15.34 6.78
C LEU A 187 -11.91 -15.94 7.14
N ASN A 188 -11.91 -17.17 7.65
CA ASN A 188 -13.14 -17.92 7.97
C ASN A 188 -14.05 -17.20 8.97
N HIS A 189 -13.52 -16.27 9.76
CA HIS A 189 -14.26 -15.50 10.75
C HIS A 189 -14.23 -13.98 10.46
N GLY A 190 -13.98 -13.61 9.19
CA GLY A 190 -14.02 -12.22 8.72
C GLY A 190 -15.44 -11.66 8.72
N GLN A 191 -15.63 -10.48 9.29
CA GLN A 191 -16.89 -9.74 9.34
C GLN A 191 -18.09 -10.58 9.83
N PHE A 192 -17.92 -11.35 10.92
CA PHE A 192 -19.05 -12.05 11.51
C PHE A 192 -20.14 -11.07 11.98
N ILE A 193 -21.37 -11.55 12.04
CA ILE A 193 -22.47 -10.80 12.64
C ILE A 193 -22.77 -11.45 13.98
N PRO A 194 -22.72 -10.72 15.12
CA PRO A 194 -23.15 -11.25 16.41
C PRO A 194 -24.54 -11.88 16.33
N CYS A 195 -24.77 -12.98 17.06
CA CYS A 195 -25.97 -13.82 17.01
C CYS A 195 -26.03 -14.84 15.83
N ARG A 196 -25.22 -14.66 14.79
CA ARG A 196 -25.08 -15.61 13.69
C ARG A 196 -23.77 -16.39 13.75
N TYR A 197 -22.74 -15.76 14.28
CA TYR A 197 -21.38 -16.28 14.56
C TYR A 197 -20.54 -16.75 13.38
N ASP A 198 -21.12 -16.92 12.19
CA ASP A 198 -20.38 -17.32 11.00
C ASP A 198 -19.69 -16.10 10.37
N GLY A 199 -18.47 -16.29 9.88
CA GLY A 199 -17.82 -15.34 8.98
C GLY A 199 -18.61 -15.24 7.67
N ARG A 200 -18.21 -14.27 6.83
CA ARG A 200 -18.88 -14.01 5.55
C ARG A 200 -17.85 -13.79 4.46
N ALA A 201 -18.20 -14.10 3.22
CA ALA A 201 -17.37 -13.86 2.05
C ALA A 201 -16.87 -12.40 2.01
N ILE A 202 -17.75 -11.43 2.25
CA ILE A 202 -17.39 -10.01 2.27
C ILE A 202 -16.35 -9.63 3.34
N GLY A 203 -16.03 -10.54 4.28
CA GLY A 203 -14.93 -10.36 5.23
C GLY A 203 -13.56 -10.33 4.58
N ILE A 204 -13.43 -10.84 3.35
CA ILE A 204 -12.21 -10.81 2.55
C ILE A 204 -11.75 -9.36 2.29
N ILE A 205 -12.70 -8.41 2.21
CA ILE A 205 -12.38 -6.98 2.01
C ILE A 205 -11.45 -6.43 3.10
N ASP A 206 -11.46 -7.00 4.32
CA ASP A 206 -10.60 -6.56 5.40
C ASP A 206 -9.12 -6.65 5.04
N PHE A 207 -8.75 -7.66 4.25
CA PHE A 207 -7.42 -7.85 3.70
C PHE A 207 -7.24 -7.21 2.33
N SER A 208 -8.15 -7.51 1.40
CA SER A 208 -7.97 -7.21 -0.02
C SER A 208 -7.84 -5.71 -0.31
N GLN A 209 -8.41 -4.85 0.53
CA GLN A 209 -8.29 -3.39 0.38
C GLN A 209 -6.85 -2.87 0.51
N GLN A 210 -5.95 -3.57 1.23
CA GLN A 210 -4.62 -3.02 1.51
C GLN A 210 -3.48 -4.05 1.47
N TYR A 211 -3.75 -5.35 1.46
CA TYR A 211 -2.71 -6.37 1.57
C TYR A 211 -1.68 -6.31 0.44
N SER A 212 -2.04 -5.85 -0.75
CA SER A 212 -1.07 -5.65 -1.84
C SER A 212 0.06 -4.68 -1.46
N SER A 213 -0.17 -3.72 -0.57
CA SER A 213 0.86 -2.82 -0.03
C SER A 213 1.83 -3.55 0.91
N VAL A 214 1.35 -4.56 1.65
CA VAL A 214 2.22 -5.44 2.46
C VAL A 214 3.11 -6.30 1.57
N LEU A 215 2.57 -6.84 0.47
CA LEU A 215 3.39 -7.59 -0.51
C LEU A 215 4.48 -6.71 -1.12
N ASP A 216 4.17 -5.46 -1.43
CA ASP A 216 5.15 -4.47 -1.90
C ASP A 216 6.19 -4.14 -0.83
N ALA A 217 5.77 -3.99 0.43
CA ALA A 217 6.67 -3.76 1.55
C ALA A 217 7.65 -4.92 1.75
N VAL A 218 7.20 -6.17 1.65
CA VAL A 218 8.06 -7.37 1.68
C VAL A 218 9.07 -7.33 0.53
N ALA A 219 8.63 -7.02 -0.69
CA ALA A 219 9.52 -6.90 -1.85
C ALA A 219 10.57 -5.78 -1.69
N ILE A 220 10.22 -4.70 -1.00
CA ILE A 220 11.15 -3.63 -0.63
C ILE A 220 12.18 -4.16 0.38
N LEU A 221 11.76 -4.85 1.43
CA LEU A 221 12.67 -5.43 2.43
C LEU A 221 13.61 -6.46 1.82
N ASP A 222 13.17 -7.23 0.82
CA ASP A 222 13.97 -8.21 0.07
C ASP A 222 15.14 -7.57 -0.70
N THR A 223 15.18 -6.25 -0.87
CA THR A 223 16.33 -5.58 -1.52
C THR A 223 17.60 -5.54 -0.65
N GLY A 224 17.55 -6.09 0.56
CA GLY A 224 18.68 -6.20 1.49
C GLY A 224 18.47 -5.45 2.80
N ALA A 225 17.24 -5.38 3.28
CA ALA A 225 16.88 -4.70 4.52
C ALA A 225 17.53 -5.37 5.75
N PRO A 226 18.16 -4.60 6.65
CA PRO A 226 18.64 -5.15 7.92
C PRO A 226 17.46 -5.68 8.75
N GLY A 227 17.66 -6.84 9.34
CA GLY A 227 16.62 -7.49 10.13
C GLY A 227 15.71 -8.43 9.32
N TRP A 228 15.60 -8.30 7.99
CA TRP A 228 14.85 -9.20 7.11
C TRP A 228 15.79 -10.26 6.50
N LYS A 229 15.49 -11.54 6.71
CA LYS A 229 16.36 -12.66 6.35
C LYS A 229 15.75 -13.51 5.24
N ALA A 230 16.57 -14.28 4.55
CA ALA A 230 16.11 -15.23 3.52
C ALA A 230 15.09 -16.26 4.07
N GLY A 231 15.21 -16.66 5.34
CA GLY A 231 14.23 -17.52 6.01
C GLY A 231 12.88 -16.84 6.21
N ASP A 232 12.87 -15.53 6.50
CA ASP A 232 11.62 -14.77 6.64
C ASP A 232 10.91 -14.65 5.28
N HIS A 233 11.67 -14.37 4.20
CA HIS A 233 11.13 -14.37 2.85
C HIS A 233 10.50 -15.72 2.48
N ALA A 234 11.20 -16.82 2.71
CA ALA A 234 10.70 -18.16 2.39
C ALA A 234 9.41 -18.49 3.17
N SER A 235 9.35 -18.14 4.47
CA SER A 235 8.18 -18.35 5.31
C SER A 235 7.00 -17.47 4.86
N MET A 236 7.26 -16.20 4.48
CA MET A 236 6.23 -15.31 3.96
C MET A 236 5.67 -15.78 2.61
N LEU A 237 6.54 -16.30 1.75
CA LEU A 237 6.13 -16.92 0.48
C LEU A 237 5.23 -18.14 0.70
N ASP A 238 5.55 -19.00 1.67
CA ASP A 238 4.73 -20.17 2.03
C ASP A 238 3.37 -19.75 2.59
N TRP A 239 3.34 -18.76 3.50
CA TRP A 239 2.10 -18.21 4.03
C TRP A 239 1.21 -17.63 2.91
N ASN A 240 1.79 -16.84 2.00
CA ASN A 240 1.07 -16.26 0.86
C ASN A 240 0.53 -17.32 -0.11
N LYS A 241 1.26 -18.41 -0.35
CA LYS A 241 0.76 -19.52 -1.18
C LYS A 241 -0.45 -20.20 -0.56
N LYS A 242 -0.43 -20.43 0.75
CA LYS A 242 -1.57 -21.04 1.48
C LYS A 242 -2.77 -20.09 1.50
N PHE A 243 -2.52 -18.79 1.65
CA PHE A 243 -3.58 -17.80 1.63
C PHE A 243 -4.20 -17.66 0.22
N LEU A 244 -3.39 -17.65 -0.84
CA LEU A 244 -3.88 -17.68 -2.22
C LEU A 244 -4.72 -18.94 -2.51
N ASP A 245 -4.28 -20.09 -2.02
CA ASP A 245 -5.03 -21.35 -2.16
C ASP A 245 -6.41 -21.23 -1.49
N TRP A 246 -6.47 -20.67 -0.29
CA TRP A 246 -7.72 -20.41 0.42
C TRP A 246 -8.61 -19.41 -0.33
N GLU A 247 -8.05 -18.29 -0.84
CA GLU A 247 -8.78 -17.28 -1.62
C GLU A 247 -9.46 -17.86 -2.87
N VAL A 248 -8.76 -18.75 -3.55
CA VAL A 248 -9.27 -19.34 -4.82
C VAL A 248 -10.22 -20.51 -4.58
N ASN A 249 -9.99 -21.33 -3.55
CA ASN A 249 -10.64 -22.62 -3.39
C ASN A 249 -11.73 -22.67 -2.33
N SER A 250 -11.71 -21.76 -1.34
CA SER A 250 -12.75 -21.72 -0.29
C SER A 250 -14.11 -21.31 -0.85
N ALA A 251 -15.18 -21.65 -0.12
CA ALA A 251 -16.52 -21.21 -0.43
C ALA A 251 -16.62 -19.67 -0.42
N PHE A 252 -16.00 -19.01 0.58
CA PHE A 252 -16.00 -17.56 0.70
C PHE A 252 -15.24 -16.86 -0.44
N GLY A 253 -14.06 -17.38 -0.82
CA GLY A 253 -13.32 -16.82 -1.94
C GLY A 253 -14.08 -16.91 -3.27
N LYS A 254 -14.79 -18.02 -3.51
CA LYS A 254 -15.65 -18.18 -4.69
C LYS A 254 -16.84 -17.24 -4.66
N GLU A 255 -17.53 -17.12 -3.52
CA GLU A 255 -18.66 -16.20 -3.34
C GLU A 255 -18.25 -14.75 -3.55
N GLU A 256 -17.14 -14.31 -2.95
CA GLU A 256 -16.64 -12.94 -3.10
C GLU A 256 -16.22 -12.63 -4.54
N SER A 257 -15.69 -13.61 -5.27
CA SER A 257 -15.35 -13.47 -6.69
C SER A 257 -16.55 -13.18 -7.58
N GLU A 258 -17.77 -13.58 -7.18
CA GLU A 258 -19.02 -13.34 -7.91
C GLU A 258 -19.65 -11.97 -7.58
N ALA A 259 -19.13 -11.24 -6.58
CA ALA A 259 -19.63 -9.93 -6.22
C ALA A 259 -19.49 -8.94 -7.40
N GLN A 260 -20.57 -8.16 -7.68
CA GLN A 260 -20.66 -7.28 -8.84
C GLN A 260 -20.33 -5.81 -8.52
N ASN A 261 -19.80 -5.52 -7.34
CA ASN A 261 -19.40 -4.21 -6.85
C ASN A 261 -17.92 -4.20 -6.45
N ASN A 262 -17.47 -3.17 -5.72
CA ASN A 262 -16.10 -3.03 -5.24
C ASN A 262 -15.53 -4.31 -4.59
N HIS A 263 -16.33 -5.13 -3.91
CA HIS A 263 -15.91 -6.40 -3.31
C HIS A 263 -15.27 -7.34 -4.33
N GLY A 264 -15.92 -7.57 -5.47
CA GLY A 264 -15.38 -8.41 -6.52
C GLY A 264 -14.11 -7.83 -7.16
N THR A 265 -14.01 -6.50 -7.27
CA THR A 265 -12.81 -5.83 -7.80
C THR A 265 -11.63 -6.01 -6.85
N PHE A 266 -11.84 -5.83 -5.54
CA PHE A 266 -10.82 -6.08 -4.52
C PHE A 266 -10.44 -7.56 -4.41
N GLN A 267 -11.38 -8.49 -4.64
CA GLN A 267 -11.06 -9.92 -4.69
C GLN A 267 -10.14 -10.24 -5.88
N ASP A 268 -10.43 -9.71 -7.06
CA ASP A 268 -9.54 -9.85 -8.22
C ASP A 268 -8.15 -9.22 -7.95
N LEU A 269 -8.09 -8.06 -7.30
CA LEU A 269 -6.83 -7.44 -6.87
C LEU A 269 -6.05 -8.34 -5.92
N GLN A 270 -6.71 -8.93 -4.91
CA GLN A 270 -6.08 -9.81 -3.93
C GLN A 270 -5.49 -11.05 -4.61
N ILE A 271 -6.29 -11.74 -5.43
CA ILE A 271 -5.83 -12.93 -6.16
C ILE A 271 -4.68 -12.58 -7.10
N ALA A 272 -4.78 -11.50 -7.89
CA ALA A 272 -3.73 -11.10 -8.82
C ALA A 272 -2.42 -10.71 -8.10
N SER A 273 -2.53 -9.98 -6.98
CA SER A 273 -1.39 -9.58 -6.16
C SER A 273 -0.66 -10.78 -5.56
N LEU A 274 -1.40 -11.70 -4.92
CA LEU A 274 -0.87 -12.92 -4.35
C LEU A 274 -0.27 -13.83 -5.41
N ALA A 275 -0.96 -13.99 -6.55
CA ALA A 275 -0.46 -14.78 -7.66
C ALA A 275 0.87 -14.25 -8.20
N LEU A 276 0.99 -12.93 -8.38
CA LEU A 276 2.23 -12.31 -8.85
C LEU A 276 3.35 -12.45 -7.81
N ALA A 277 3.07 -12.20 -6.53
CA ALA A 277 4.03 -12.31 -5.43
C ALA A 277 4.53 -13.76 -5.23
N THR A 278 3.68 -14.76 -5.50
CA THR A 278 4.04 -16.17 -5.38
C THR A 278 4.59 -16.79 -6.66
N GLY A 279 4.77 -15.99 -7.73
CA GLY A 279 5.36 -16.40 -9.00
C GLY A 279 4.37 -17.02 -10.00
N ASN A 280 3.07 -17.08 -9.69
CA ASN A 280 2.03 -17.61 -10.59
C ASN A 280 1.54 -16.52 -11.57
N LYS A 281 2.40 -16.12 -12.51
CA LYS A 281 2.10 -15.06 -13.48
C LYS A 281 0.90 -15.36 -14.37
N ASP A 282 0.66 -16.63 -14.66
CA ASP A 282 -0.47 -17.03 -15.51
C ASP A 282 -1.81 -16.79 -14.80
N LEU A 283 -1.90 -17.09 -13.49
CA LEU A 283 -3.09 -16.77 -12.71
C LEU A 283 -3.26 -15.24 -12.60
N ALA A 284 -2.21 -14.50 -12.28
CA ALA A 284 -2.27 -13.04 -12.22
C ALA A 284 -2.77 -12.45 -13.55
N ARG A 285 -2.22 -12.91 -14.69
CA ARG A 285 -2.64 -12.45 -16.02
C ARG A 285 -4.10 -12.79 -16.31
N ARG A 286 -4.54 -14.02 -16.03
CA ARG A 286 -5.95 -14.43 -16.27
C ARG A 286 -6.92 -13.61 -15.41
N THR A 287 -6.56 -13.36 -14.15
CA THR A 287 -7.39 -12.56 -13.23
C THR A 287 -7.54 -11.14 -13.74
N VAL A 288 -6.43 -10.47 -14.08
CA VAL A 288 -6.46 -9.09 -14.59
C VAL A 288 -7.21 -9.00 -15.92
N LEU A 289 -6.96 -9.92 -16.86
CA LEU A 289 -7.67 -9.95 -18.15
C LEU A 289 -9.17 -10.18 -17.95
N GLY A 290 -9.55 -11.06 -17.00
CA GLY A 290 -10.93 -11.30 -16.65
C GLY A 290 -11.67 -10.08 -16.09
N ALA A 291 -10.93 -9.15 -15.44
CA ALA A 291 -11.52 -7.93 -14.89
C ALA A 291 -12.12 -7.01 -15.95
N GLU A 292 -11.68 -7.06 -17.22
CA GLU A 292 -12.29 -6.33 -18.32
C GLU A 292 -13.81 -6.60 -18.39
N LYS A 293 -14.16 -7.89 -18.39
CA LYS A 293 -15.56 -8.34 -18.58
C LYS A 293 -16.34 -8.47 -17.28
N ARG A 294 -15.66 -8.80 -16.19
CA ARG A 294 -16.33 -9.07 -14.92
C ARG A 294 -16.45 -7.83 -14.03
N ARG A 295 -15.57 -6.82 -14.26
CA ARG A 295 -15.51 -5.61 -13.42
C ARG A 295 -15.78 -4.35 -14.22
N ILE A 296 -14.98 -4.04 -15.25
CA ILE A 296 -15.12 -2.77 -15.98
C ILE A 296 -16.47 -2.70 -16.71
N ASP A 297 -16.83 -3.72 -17.47
CA ASP A 297 -18.08 -3.71 -18.24
C ASP A 297 -19.35 -3.54 -17.37
N PRO A 298 -19.53 -4.28 -16.24
CA PRO A 298 -20.76 -4.18 -15.45
C PRO A 298 -20.74 -3.07 -14.39
N GLN A 299 -19.57 -2.61 -13.95
CA GLN A 299 -19.47 -1.67 -12.82
C GLN A 299 -19.36 -0.20 -13.27
N ILE A 300 -18.89 0.04 -14.50
CA ILE A 300 -18.72 1.40 -15.04
C ILE A 300 -19.72 1.60 -16.17
N ALA A 301 -20.50 2.67 -16.11
CA ALA A 301 -21.42 3.05 -17.18
C ALA A 301 -20.71 3.82 -18.30
N ALA A 302 -21.40 4.03 -19.43
CA ALA A 302 -20.87 4.74 -20.60
C ALA A 302 -20.41 6.20 -20.30
N ASP A 303 -21.04 6.83 -19.33
CA ASP A 303 -20.68 8.19 -18.86
C ASP A 303 -19.57 8.22 -17.81
N GLY A 304 -19.05 7.04 -17.44
CA GLY A 304 -18.03 6.87 -16.42
C GLY A 304 -18.57 6.73 -14.99
N SER A 305 -19.87 6.86 -14.78
CA SER A 305 -20.48 6.64 -13.46
C SER A 305 -20.33 5.18 -13.01
N GLN A 306 -20.37 4.95 -11.70
CA GLN A 306 -20.32 3.63 -11.06
C GLN A 306 -21.66 3.39 -10.34
N PRO A 307 -22.72 2.88 -11.02
CA PRO A 307 -24.08 2.90 -10.47
C PRO A 307 -24.24 2.19 -9.13
N GLN A 308 -23.51 1.10 -8.91
CA GLN A 308 -23.58 0.34 -7.65
C GLN A 308 -22.96 1.08 -6.48
N GLU A 309 -21.88 1.83 -6.73
CA GLU A 309 -21.21 2.65 -5.71
C GLU A 309 -21.96 3.97 -5.47
N LEU A 310 -22.54 4.55 -6.52
CA LEU A 310 -23.38 5.74 -6.42
C LEU A 310 -24.69 5.52 -5.66
N ALA A 311 -25.19 4.29 -5.62
CA ALA A 311 -26.39 3.92 -4.85
C ALA A 311 -26.12 3.82 -3.32
N ARG A 312 -24.87 3.89 -2.89
CA ARG A 312 -24.47 3.78 -1.49
C ARG A 312 -24.66 5.11 -0.74
N THR A 313 -24.84 5.04 0.58
CA THR A 313 -24.94 6.20 1.46
C THR A 313 -23.64 6.99 1.57
N ARG A 314 -22.50 6.39 1.18
CA ARG A 314 -21.17 7.01 1.07
C ARG A 314 -20.67 6.88 -0.38
N SER A 315 -21.41 7.45 -1.31
CA SER A 315 -21.19 7.23 -2.75
C SER A 315 -19.84 7.73 -3.26
N TRP A 316 -19.32 8.85 -2.73
CA TRP A 316 -17.99 9.36 -3.05
C TRP A 316 -16.89 8.42 -2.56
N HIS A 317 -17.00 8.03 -1.29
CA HIS A 317 -16.09 7.05 -0.70
C HIS A 317 -16.05 5.76 -1.53
N TYR A 318 -17.22 5.16 -1.84
CA TYR A 318 -17.25 3.89 -2.57
C TYR A 318 -16.82 4.02 -4.03
N SER A 319 -17.12 5.13 -4.71
CA SER A 319 -16.65 5.35 -6.08
C SER A 319 -15.13 5.51 -6.15
N THR A 320 -14.52 6.23 -5.20
CA THR A 320 -13.06 6.33 -5.11
C THR A 320 -12.43 5.02 -4.66
N PHE A 321 -13.04 4.31 -3.73
CA PHE A 321 -12.58 3.02 -3.19
C PHE A 321 -12.50 1.93 -4.26
N ASP A 322 -13.55 1.77 -5.07
CA ASP A 322 -13.53 0.80 -6.17
C ASP A 322 -12.45 1.15 -7.21
N LEU A 323 -12.27 2.44 -7.52
CA LEU A 323 -11.20 2.87 -8.42
C LEU A 323 -9.79 2.66 -7.85
N VAL A 324 -9.60 2.66 -6.53
CA VAL A 324 -8.32 2.23 -5.94
C VAL A 324 -8.01 0.80 -6.36
N ALA A 325 -8.96 -0.14 -6.26
CA ALA A 325 -8.75 -1.52 -6.68
C ALA A 325 -8.51 -1.63 -8.19
N HIS A 326 -9.29 -0.96 -9.02
CA HIS A 326 -9.11 -0.95 -10.47
C HIS A 326 -7.74 -0.43 -10.90
N THR A 327 -7.27 0.68 -10.32
CA THR A 327 -5.97 1.27 -10.67
C THR A 327 -4.81 0.38 -10.23
N ARG A 328 -4.94 -0.30 -9.11
CA ARG A 328 -3.95 -1.30 -8.65
C ARG A 328 -3.94 -2.54 -9.53
N LEU A 329 -5.11 -3.04 -9.95
CA LEU A 329 -5.21 -4.10 -10.96
C LEU A 329 -4.54 -3.71 -12.28
N ALA A 330 -4.74 -2.46 -12.74
CA ALA A 330 -4.07 -1.94 -13.92
C ALA A 330 -2.53 -1.89 -13.77
N ALA A 331 -2.03 -1.59 -12.57
CA ALA A 331 -0.59 -1.62 -12.28
C ALA A 331 -0.03 -3.06 -12.37
N ILE A 332 -0.74 -4.05 -11.82
CA ILE A 332 -0.38 -5.48 -11.96
C ILE A 332 -0.45 -5.89 -13.43
N GLY A 333 -1.49 -5.44 -14.15
CA GLY A 333 -1.69 -5.72 -15.56
C GLY A 333 -0.47 -5.41 -16.42
N ARG A 334 0.16 -4.25 -16.19
CA ARG A 334 1.41 -3.86 -16.90
C ARG A 334 2.53 -4.89 -16.71
N GLN A 335 2.62 -5.56 -15.55
CA GLN A 335 3.65 -6.56 -15.28
C GLN A 335 3.36 -7.91 -15.94
N VAL A 336 2.11 -8.18 -16.33
CA VAL A 336 1.67 -9.43 -16.96
C VAL A 336 1.19 -9.24 -18.40
N GLY A 337 1.44 -8.05 -18.99
CA GLY A 337 1.12 -7.76 -20.40
C GLY A 337 -0.37 -7.57 -20.68
N VAL A 338 -1.11 -6.97 -19.74
CA VAL A 338 -2.51 -6.55 -19.88
C VAL A 338 -2.61 -5.07 -19.56
N ASP A 339 -3.17 -4.26 -20.46
CA ASP A 339 -3.37 -2.83 -20.26
C ASP A 339 -4.85 -2.50 -20.03
N LEU A 340 -5.26 -2.46 -18.76
CA LEU A 340 -6.63 -2.13 -18.39
C LEU A 340 -6.98 -0.65 -18.65
N TRP A 341 -5.98 0.24 -18.74
CA TRP A 341 -6.24 1.63 -19.08
C TRP A 341 -6.61 1.82 -20.55
N ALA A 342 -6.07 0.96 -21.43
CA ALA A 342 -6.42 0.97 -22.85
C ALA A 342 -7.75 0.26 -23.15
N TYR A 343 -8.29 -0.50 -22.18
CA TYR A 343 -9.53 -1.23 -22.38
C TYR A 343 -10.73 -0.30 -22.52
N GLN A 344 -11.58 -0.60 -23.50
CA GLN A 344 -12.91 0.02 -23.68
C GLN A 344 -13.94 -1.07 -23.85
N GLY A 345 -14.95 -1.05 -23.00
CA GLY A 345 -16.10 -1.94 -23.08
C GLY A 345 -17.00 -1.63 -24.27
N PRO A 346 -17.98 -2.51 -24.56
CA PRO A 346 -18.82 -2.42 -25.77
C PRO A 346 -19.70 -1.16 -25.83
N HIS A 347 -19.91 -0.48 -24.69
CA HIS A 347 -20.67 0.77 -24.59
C HIS A 347 -19.80 1.96 -24.20
N GLY A 348 -18.48 1.87 -24.33
CA GLY A 348 -17.55 2.95 -23.98
C GLY A 348 -17.06 2.97 -22.53
N GLN A 349 -17.40 1.95 -21.74
CA GLN A 349 -16.88 1.80 -20.37
C GLN A 349 -15.36 1.81 -20.36
N SER A 350 -14.76 2.59 -19.47
CA SER A 350 -13.31 2.64 -19.34
C SER A 350 -12.89 3.19 -17.98
N LEU A 351 -11.69 2.83 -17.53
CA LEU A 351 -11.12 3.38 -16.30
C LEU A 351 -10.88 4.89 -16.42
N PHE A 352 -10.46 5.37 -17.59
CA PHE A 352 -10.33 6.82 -17.82
C PHE A 352 -11.67 7.54 -17.69
N GLY A 353 -12.75 6.95 -18.25
CA GLY A 353 -14.11 7.47 -18.09
C GLY A 353 -14.51 7.60 -16.63
N ALA A 354 -14.26 6.57 -15.84
CA ALA A 354 -14.62 6.57 -14.43
C ALA A 354 -13.83 7.61 -13.61
N VAL A 355 -12.54 7.78 -13.87
CA VAL A 355 -11.77 8.85 -13.22
C VAL A 355 -12.25 10.23 -13.65
N ARG A 356 -12.51 10.44 -14.94
CA ARG A 356 -13.03 11.74 -15.46
C ARG A 356 -14.38 12.12 -14.85
N TYR A 357 -15.24 11.15 -14.55
CA TYR A 357 -16.51 11.37 -13.85
C TYR A 357 -16.30 12.02 -12.47
N LEU A 358 -15.22 11.69 -11.77
CA LEU A 358 -14.89 12.25 -10.47
C LEU A 358 -14.24 13.65 -10.54
N LEU A 359 -13.60 14.02 -11.65
CA LEU A 359 -12.75 15.24 -11.73
C LEU A 359 -13.44 16.54 -11.31
N PRO A 360 -14.72 16.83 -11.68
CA PRO A 360 -15.36 18.06 -11.25
C PRO A 360 -15.43 18.20 -9.72
N ALA A 361 -15.79 17.13 -9.02
CA ALA A 361 -15.87 17.13 -7.56
C ALA A 361 -14.46 17.06 -6.92
N ALA A 362 -13.55 16.25 -7.46
CA ALA A 362 -12.17 16.11 -6.98
C ALA A 362 -11.39 17.43 -7.01
N THR A 363 -11.62 18.27 -8.03
CA THR A 363 -10.98 19.59 -8.16
C THR A 363 -11.73 20.73 -7.49
N GLY A 364 -12.97 20.47 -7.00
CA GLY A 364 -13.85 21.51 -6.47
C GLY A 364 -14.48 22.39 -7.53
N ALA A 365 -14.44 21.99 -8.81
CA ALA A 365 -15.09 22.72 -9.91
C ALA A 365 -16.62 22.57 -9.88
N ALA A 366 -17.14 21.47 -9.31
CA ALA A 366 -18.56 21.24 -9.05
C ALA A 366 -18.75 20.51 -7.73
N ALA A 367 -19.95 20.61 -7.15
CA ALA A 367 -20.31 19.82 -5.98
C ALA A 367 -20.58 18.36 -6.37
N TRP A 368 -20.33 17.43 -5.45
CA TRP A 368 -20.80 16.07 -5.56
C TRP A 368 -22.31 16.03 -5.28
N THR A 369 -23.09 15.41 -6.15
CA THR A 369 -24.57 15.47 -6.10
C THR A 369 -25.23 14.18 -5.63
N HIS A 370 -24.45 13.13 -5.39
CA HIS A 370 -24.95 11.85 -4.89
C HIS A 370 -24.87 11.77 -3.35
N PRO A 371 -25.59 10.83 -2.70
CA PRO A 371 -25.58 10.70 -1.25
C PRO A 371 -24.15 10.48 -0.71
N GLU A 372 -23.76 11.29 0.26
CA GLU A 372 -22.46 11.14 0.94
C GLU A 372 -22.58 11.63 2.40
N LEU A 373 -22.25 10.76 3.35
CA LEU A 373 -22.29 11.08 4.77
C LEU A 373 -21.11 11.97 5.19
N GLU A 374 -19.93 11.75 4.60
CA GLU A 374 -18.71 12.47 4.90
C GLU A 374 -17.90 12.66 3.61
N PHE A 375 -17.92 13.87 3.06
CA PHE A 375 -17.25 14.17 1.79
C PHE A 375 -15.80 14.65 2.00
N TYR A 376 -14.86 13.80 1.67
CA TYR A 376 -13.43 14.11 1.66
C TYR A 376 -12.92 14.22 0.22
N ARG A 377 -12.79 15.45 -0.29
CA ARG A 377 -12.37 15.69 -1.67
C ARG A 377 -11.06 14.99 -2.04
N TYR A 378 -10.10 14.95 -1.11
CA TYR A 378 -8.80 14.31 -1.31
C TYR A 378 -8.87 12.78 -1.52
N ALA A 379 -9.98 12.11 -1.22
CA ALA A 379 -10.13 10.66 -1.45
C ALA A 379 -9.87 10.26 -2.91
N ALA A 380 -10.15 11.12 -3.88
CA ALA A 380 -9.89 10.88 -5.30
C ALA A 380 -8.44 11.17 -5.74
N SER A 381 -7.60 11.79 -4.89
CA SER A 381 -6.30 12.31 -5.35
C SER A 381 -5.41 11.25 -5.97
N ASP A 382 -5.26 10.11 -5.32
CA ASP A 382 -4.38 9.04 -5.81
C ASP A 382 -4.90 8.38 -7.09
N VAL A 383 -6.23 8.18 -7.24
CA VAL A 383 -6.79 7.61 -8.48
C VAL A 383 -6.64 8.56 -9.65
N VAL A 384 -6.73 9.88 -9.41
CA VAL A 384 -6.46 10.90 -10.44
C VAL A 384 -4.98 10.91 -10.83
N HIS A 385 -4.06 10.80 -9.87
CA HIS A 385 -2.63 10.64 -10.15
C HIS A 385 -2.35 9.37 -10.98
N ALA A 386 -3.01 8.25 -10.67
CA ALA A 386 -2.85 7.00 -11.42
C ALA A 386 -3.28 7.15 -12.88
N ALA A 387 -4.41 7.82 -13.15
CA ALA A 387 -4.87 8.10 -14.51
C ALA A 387 -3.94 9.08 -15.23
N ALA A 388 -3.45 10.12 -14.55
CA ALA A 388 -2.48 11.07 -15.10
C ALA A 388 -1.17 10.38 -15.52
N ASP A 389 -0.66 9.47 -14.69
CA ASP A 389 0.53 8.66 -14.99
C ASP A 389 0.27 7.65 -16.13
N ALA A 390 -0.98 7.19 -16.28
CA ALA A 390 -1.40 6.34 -17.39
C ALA A 390 -1.57 7.11 -18.72
N GLY A 391 -1.52 8.43 -18.70
CA GLY A 391 -1.54 9.26 -19.91
C GLY A 391 -2.78 10.12 -20.10
N ASP A 392 -3.76 10.07 -19.17
CA ASP A 392 -4.97 10.89 -19.27
C ASP A 392 -4.66 12.38 -19.16
N THR A 393 -5.05 13.15 -20.20
CA THR A 393 -4.76 14.61 -20.28
C THR A 393 -5.60 15.42 -19.31
N ASP A 394 -6.85 15.02 -19.06
CA ASP A 394 -7.76 15.71 -18.15
C ASP A 394 -7.34 15.48 -16.69
N ALA A 395 -6.95 14.26 -16.36
CA ALA A 395 -6.37 13.94 -15.06
C ALA A 395 -5.06 14.72 -14.83
N LYS A 396 -4.16 14.80 -15.82
CA LYS A 396 -2.93 15.61 -15.72
C LYS A 396 -3.23 17.09 -15.45
N ALA A 397 -4.22 17.65 -16.13
CA ALA A 397 -4.65 19.03 -15.91
C ALA A 397 -5.32 19.25 -14.55
N ALA A 398 -5.89 18.18 -13.97
CA ALA A 398 -6.55 18.22 -12.66
C ALA A 398 -5.56 18.14 -11.48
N VAL A 399 -4.43 17.44 -11.61
CA VAL A 399 -3.45 17.21 -10.53
C VAL A 399 -3.09 18.47 -9.74
N PRO A 400 -2.76 19.63 -10.35
CA PRO A 400 -2.41 20.85 -9.59
C PRO A 400 -3.56 21.43 -8.74
N ARG A 401 -4.80 20.97 -8.94
CA ARG A 401 -6.00 21.43 -8.24
C ARG A 401 -6.52 20.44 -7.21
N LEU A 402 -5.87 19.30 -7.06
CA LEU A 402 -6.25 18.29 -6.08
C LEU A 402 -5.98 18.79 -4.67
N GLN A 403 -6.83 18.37 -3.75
CA GLN A 403 -6.59 18.56 -2.33
C GLN A 403 -5.61 17.49 -1.84
N ALA A 404 -4.52 17.92 -1.19
CA ALA A 404 -3.61 16.97 -0.56
C ALA A 404 -4.31 16.24 0.61
N PRO A 405 -4.06 14.93 0.76
CA PRO A 405 -4.58 14.16 1.89
C PRO A 405 -3.92 14.58 3.22
N PRO A 406 -4.50 14.21 4.37
CA PRO A 406 -3.83 14.33 5.66
C PRO A 406 -2.44 13.66 5.61
N GLY A 407 -1.43 14.32 6.18
CA GLY A 407 -0.03 13.87 6.06
C GLY A 407 0.67 14.26 4.76
N GLY A 408 -0.04 14.84 3.79
CA GLY A 408 0.46 15.36 2.52
C GLY A 408 0.47 14.33 1.37
N ASP A 409 0.72 14.84 0.18
CA ASP A 409 0.84 14.00 -1.01
C ASP A 409 2.16 13.20 -0.97
N LEU A 410 2.06 11.88 -1.04
CA LEU A 410 3.18 10.93 -1.09
C LEU A 410 3.34 10.26 -2.46
N TRP A 411 2.58 10.66 -3.48
CA TRP A 411 2.55 9.98 -4.79
C TRP A 411 3.95 9.81 -5.42
N ALA A 412 4.82 10.81 -5.28
CA ALA A 412 6.17 10.75 -5.83
C ALA A 412 7.04 9.60 -5.24
N LEU A 413 6.76 9.18 -4.00
CA LEU A 413 7.47 8.10 -3.30
C LEU A 413 6.69 6.79 -3.29
N ARG A 414 5.37 6.83 -3.49
CA ARG A 414 4.44 5.72 -3.39
C ARG A 414 3.41 5.80 -4.53
N PRO A 415 3.79 5.52 -5.80
CA PRO A 415 2.93 5.70 -6.96
C PRO A 415 1.92 4.54 -7.13
N ALA A 416 1.06 4.36 -6.14
CA ALA A 416 -0.08 3.45 -6.15
C ALA A 416 -1.22 4.08 -5.36
N ALA A 417 -2.45 3.99 -5.87
CA ALA A 417 -3.60 4.56 -5.20
C ALA A 417 -3.87 3.87 -3.86
N GLU A 418 -4.12 4.67 -2.84
CA GLU A 418 -4.52 4.25 -1.50
C GLU A 418 -5.90 4.78 -1.16
N GLN A 419 -6.58 4.14 -0.22
CA GLN A 419 -7.83 4.64 0.34
C GLN A 419 -7.52 5.76 1.34
N LEU A 420 -7.56 7.01 0.87
CA LEU A 420 -7.06 8.17 1.62
C LEU A 420 -8.00 8.64 2.72
N ASP A 421 -9.30 8.49 2.59
CA ASP A 421 -10.29 8.90 3.60
C ASP A 421 -10.40 7.91 4.78
N SER A 422 -9.87 6.69 4.65
CA SER A 422 -9.74 5.77 5.79
C SER A 422 -8.69 6.20 6.82
N ILE A 423 -7.86 7.18 6.47
CA ILE A 423 -6.82 7.74 7.35
C ILE A 423 -7.41 8.78 8.32
N ALA A 424 -8.62 9.26 8.07
CA ALA A 424 -9.29 10.30 8.85
C ALA A 424 -10.18 9.76 9.99
N GLY A 425 -10.23 8.43 10.19
CA GLY A 425 -11.04 7.75 11.22
C GLY A 425 -10.23 7.18 12.36
#